data_0983c365375d7889f470eadc93841862
#
_entry.id   0983c365375d7889f470eadc93841862
#
_cell.length_a   1.000
_cell.length_b   1.000
_cell.length_c   1.000
_cell.angle_alpha   90.00
_cell.angle_beta   90.00
_cell.angle_gamma   90.00
#
_symmetry.space_group_name_H-M   'P 1'
#
loop_
_entity.id
_entity.type
_entity.pdbx_description
1 polymer ?
#
loop_
_entity_poly.entity_id
_entity_poly.type
_entity_poly.pdbx_seq_one_letter_code
_entity_poly.pdbx_strand_id
1 'polypeptide(L)'
;MGLSNLGIFHTAIGIIAIVAGVVSFINFGKINLARVSGKIYFYATIITSLTALGFTKHGTFNPGHVFSLFIVVLTVIAFLLNFRKKGNNAARHFENFLLSFSFFLSLVPTVNETFTRVPLGHPLAKDANDPVIKMTLLILFILFMAGSVFQFIRQKKLNKIQ
;
A
#
# COMPACT_ATOMS: atom_id res chain seq x y z
N MET A 1 -26.94 0.41 5.15
CA MET A 1 -26.24 -0.10 6.37
C MET A 1 -25.07 0.82 6.66
N GLY A 2 -25.01 1.40 7.86
CA GLY A 2 -23.87 2.24 8.27
C GLY A 2 -22.61 1.42 8.47
N LEU A 3 -21.43 2.05 8.30
CA LEU A 3 -20.14 1.44 8.63
C LEU A 3 -20.07 1.18 10.14
N SER A 4 -19.53 0.04 10.53
CA SER A 4 -19.21 -0.22 11.95
C SER A 4 -18.12 0.75 12.45
N ASN A 5 -18.02 0.97 13.76
CA ASN A 5 -16.96 1.81 14.33
C ASN A 5 -15.57 1.35 13.90
N LEU A 6 -15.35 0.03 13.83
CA LEU A 6 -14.11 -0.55 13.30
C LEU A 6 -13.92 -0.20 11.82
N GLY A 7 -15.00 -0.21 11.01
CA GLY A 7 -14.94 0.15 9.60
C GLY A 7 -14.57 1.62 9.38
N ILE A 8 -15.12 2.52 10.19
CA ILE A 8 -14.77 3.95 10.14
C ILE A 8 -13.31 4.15 10.51
N PHE A 9 -12.86 3.54 11.59
CA PHE A 9 -11.47 3.62 12.04
C PHE A 9 -10.50 3.09 10.99
N HIS A 10 -10.75 1.88 10.47
CA HIS A 10 -9.95 1.26 9.42
C HIS A 10 -9.83 2.17 8.19
N THR A 11 -10.96 2.71 7.72
CA THR A 11 -10.98 3.58 6.54
C THR A 11 -10.19 4.87 6.78
N ALA A 12 -10.37 5.51 7.94
CA ALA A 12 -9.66 6.74 8.27
C ALA A 12 -8.13 6.52 8.31
N ILE A 13 -7.67 5.45 8.99
CA ILE A 13 -6.24 5.12 9.05
C ILE A 13 -5.71 4.70 7.67
N GLY A 14 -6.51 3.98 6.87
CA GLY A 14 -6.16 3.62 5.50
C GLY A 14 -5.94 4.84 4.59
N ILE A 15 -6.80 5.84 4.68
CA ILE A 15 -6.64 7.11 3.95
C ILE A 15 -5.34 7.81 4.39
N ILE A 16 -5.06 7.87 5.69
CA ILE A 16 -3.82 8.44 6.21
C ILE A 16 -2.60 7.70 5.65
N ALA A 17 -2.63 6.37 5.59
CA ALA A 17 -1.56 5.57 5.01
C ALA A 17 -1.32 5.92 3.54
N ILE A 18 -2.39 5.97 2.72
CA ILE A 18 -2.28 6.29 1.29
C ILE A 18 -1.74 7.70 1.08
N VAL A 19 -2.29 8.69 1.77
CA VAL A 19 -1.83 10.08 1.67
C VAL A 19 -0.35 10.20 2.05
N ALA A 20 0.06 9.58 3.16
CA ALA A 20 1.45 9.58 3.61
C ALA A 20 2.39 8.89 2.60
N GLY A 21 1.95 7.80 1.98
CA GLY A 21 2.66 7.12 0.91
C GLY A 21 2.85 8.03 -0.31
N VAL A 22 1.79 8.66 -0.80
CA VAL A 22 1.83 9.62 -1.92
C VAL A 22 2.78 10.78 -1.62
N VAL A 23 2.65 11.41 -0.45
CA VAL A 23 3.55 12.50 0.00
C VAL A 23 5.01 12.04 0.00
N SER A 24 5.27 10.80 0.45
CA SER A 24 6.62 10.25 0.45
C SER A 24 7.16 10.03 -0.98
N PHE A 25 6.34 9.55 -1.91
CA PHE A 25 6.72 9.42 -3.32
C PHE A 25 7.01 10.77 -3.98
N ILE A 26 6.16 11.78 -3.77
CA ILE A 26 6.33 13.11 -4.34
C ILE A 26 7.65 13.74 -3.86
N ASN A 27 7.91 13.70 -2.55
CA ASN A 27 9.07 14.37 -1.97
C ASN A 27 10.39 13.62 -2.16
N PHE A 28 10.36 12.28 -2.20
CA PHE A 28 11.59 11.47 -2.17
C PHE A 28 11.71 10.49 -3.33
N GLY A 29 10.68 10.35 -4.19
CA GLY A 29 10.61 9.36 -5.26
C GLY A 29 10.49 7.92 -4.75
N LYS A 30 10.25 7.73 -3.44
CA LYS A 30 10.08 6.44 -2.76
C LYS A 30 9.41 6.63 -1.41
N ILE A 31 8.91 5.56 -0.81
CA ILE A 31 8.51 5.59 0.60
C ILE A 31 9.80 5.55 1.45
N ASN A 32 10.11 6.67 2.10
CA ASN A 32 11.35 6.85 2.84
C ASN A 32 11.12 6.74 4.35
N LEU A 33 11.44 5.58 4.92
CA LEU A 33 11.25 5.30 6.36
C LEU A 33 12.11 6.16 7.30
N ALA A 34 13.12 6.87 6.78
CA ALA A 34 13.87 7.85 7.56
C ALA A 34 13.12 9.18 7.74
N ARG A 35 12.03 9.39 7.02
CA ARG A 35 11.22 10.62 7.02
C ARG A 35 9.85 10.39 7.64
N VAL A 36 9.24 11.46 8.12
CA VAL A 36 7.94 11.41 8.82
C VAL A 36 6.85 10.75 7.97
N SER A 37 6.72 11.15 6.69
CA SER A 37 5.71 10.56 5.78
C SER A 37 5.89 9.06 5.59
N GLY A 38 7.12 8.57 5.44
CA GLY A 38 7.38 7.13 5.34
C GLY A 38 7.09 6.37 6.63
N LYS A 39 7.37 6.97 7.80
CA LYS A 39 7.01 6.37 9.10
C LYS A 39 5.49 6.31 9.29
N ILE A 40 4.78 7.40 8.96
CA ILE A 40 3.30 7.43 9.03
C ILE A 40 2.73 6.35 8.11
N TYR A 41 3.22 6.27 6.86
CA TYR A 41 2.83 5.19 5.94
C TYR A 41 3.00 3.82 6.58
N PHE A 42 4.17 3.53 7.13
CA PHE A 42 4.49 2.23 7.74
C PHE A 42 3.51 1.87 8.86
N TYR A 43 3.40 2.73 9.88
CA TYR A 43 2.54 2.44 11.03
C TYR A 43 1.05 2.40 10.66
N ALA A 44 0.58 3.34 9.85
CA ALA A 44 -0.80 3.37 9.41
C ALA A 44 -1.15 2.14 8.56
N THR A 45 -0.26 1.68 7.67
CA THR A 45 -0.46 0.46 6.87
C THR A 45 -0.54 -0.78 7.78
N ILE A 46 0.33 -0.91 8.77
CA ILE A 46 0.28 -2.02 9.74
C ILE A 46 -1.06 -2.01 10.49
N ILE A 47 -1.46 -0.86 11.06
CA ILE A 47 -2.71 -0.74 11.82
C ILE A 47 -3.91 -1.06 10.93
N THR A 48 -3.97 -0.48 9.72
CA THR A 48 -5.06 -0.74 8.77
C THR A 48 -5.13 -2.22 8.39
N SER A 49 -3.99 -2.83 8.06
CA SER A 49 -3.96 -4.26 7.68
C SER A 49 -4.37 -5.17 8.84
N LEU A 50 -3.98 -4.87 10.08
CA LEU A 50 -4.40 -5.64 11.25
C LEU A 50 -5.88 -5.46 11.56
N THR A 51 -6.43 -4.24 11.44
CA THR A 51 -7.86 -3.99 11.65
C THR A 51 -8.72 -4.66 10.58
N ALA A 52 -8.19 -4.89 9.36
CA ALA A 52 -8.88 -5.65 8.33
C ALA A 52 -9.21 -7.09 8.75
N LEU A 53 -8.42 -7.69 9.65
CA LEU A 53 -8.68 -9.03 10.20
C LEU A 53 -9.95 -9.08 11.05
N GLY A 54 -10.43 -7.94 11.54
CA GLY A 54 -11.70 -7.84 12.27
C GLY A 54 -12.95 -7.86 11.38
N PHE A 55 -12.80 -7.80 10.03
CA PHE A 55 -13.93 -7.86 9.10
C PHE A 55 -14.24 -9.30 8.70
N THR A 56 -14.93 -10.01 9.55
CA THR A 56 -15.37 -11.39 9.26
C THR A 56 -16.81 -11.37 8.73
N LYS A 57 -17.02 -11.84 7.51
CA LYS A 57 -18.32 -12.29 7.06
C LYS A 57 -18.47 -13.74 7.53
N HIS A 58 -19.45 -14.01 8.38
CA HIS A 58 -19.75 -15.35 8.92
C HIS A 58 -18.66 -15.98 9.82
N GLY A 59 -17.80 -15.17 10.47
CA GLY A 59 -16.83 -15.65 11.46
C GLY A 59 -15.67 -16.49 10.89
N THR A 60 -15.51 -16.55 9.56
CA THR A 60 -14.48 -17.36 8.90
C THR A 60 -13.35 -16.52 8.33
N PHE A 61 -12.18 -17.11 8.25
CA PHE A 61 -11.01 -16.55 7.58
C PHE A 61 -11.28 -16.44 6.08
N ASN A 62 -11.02 -15.29 5.47
CA ASN A 62 -11.36 -15.00 4.08
C ASN A 62 -10.13 -14.51 3.29
N PRO A 63 -10.20 -14.49 1.93
CA PRO A 63 -9.07 -14.03 1.10
C PRO A 63 -8.56 -12.64 1.44
N GLY A 64 -9.43 -11.73 1.93
CA GLY A 64 -9.03 -10.39 2.39
C GLY A 64 -8.08 -10.42 3.58
N HIS A 65 -8.24 -11.39 4.49
CA HIS A 65 -7.32 -11.58 5.62
C HIS A 65 -5.94 -12.03 5.14
N VAL A 66 -5.87 -12.98 4.19
CA VAL A 66 -4.60 -13.42 3.59
C VAL A 66 -3.90 -12.24 2.95
N PHE A 67 -4.65 -11.43 2.19
CA PHE A 67 -4.14 -10.26 1.50
C PHE A 67 -3.59 -9.21 2.49
N SER A 68 -4.32 -8.94 3.56
CA SER A 68 -3.90 -8.01 4.61
C SER A 68 -2.64 -8.47 5.33
N LEU A 69 -2.56 -9.76 5.68
CA LEU A 69 -1.37 -10.35 6.30
C LEU A 69 -0.17 -10.30 5.35
N PHE A 70 -0.37 -10.51 4.06
CA PHE A 70 0.68 -10.39 3.06
C PHE A 70 1.25 -8.97 3.02
N ILE A 71 0.40 -7.93 3.05
CA ILE A 71 0.85 -6.53 3.13
C ILE A 71 1.67 -6.29 4.41
N VAL A 72 1.23 -6.81 5.55
CA VAL A 72 1.98 -6.70 6.82
C VAL A 72 3.37 -7.31 6.66
N VAL A 73 3.46 -8.53 6.14
CA VAL A 73 4.74 -9.24 5.95
C VAL A 73 5.68 -8.43 5.06
N LEU A 74 5.22 -7.95 3.90
CA LEU A 74 6.04 -7.14 2.99
C LEU A 74 6.55 -5.87 3.67
N THR A 75 5.66 -5.18 4.38
CA THR A 75 5.97 -3.91 5.04
C THR A 75 6.96 -4.11 6.20
N VAL A 76 6.81 -5.18 6.98
CA VAL A 76 7.73 -5.54 8.07
C VAL A 76 9.09 -5.96 7.53
N ILE A 77 9.15 -6.78 6.47
CA ILE A 77 10.42 -7.15 5.84
C ILE A 77 11.16 -5.91 5.34
N ALA A 78 10.44 -4.98 4.67
CA ALA A 78 11.03 -3.73 4.22
C ALA A 78 11.60 -2.89 5.37
N PHE A 79 10.87 -2.83 6.50
CA PHE A 79 11.31 -2.14 7.71
C PHE A 79 12.58 -2.79 8.29
N LEU A 80 12.65 -4.11 8.39
CA LEU A 80 13.84 -4.82 8.86
C LEU A 80 15.04 -4.58 7.93
N LEU A 81 14.84 -4.57 6.62
CA LEU A 81 15.88 -4.25 5.65
C LEU A 81 16.40 -2.81 5.81
N ASN A 82 15.54 -1.87 6.22
CA ASN A 82 15.95 -0.49 6.50
C ASN A 82 17.00 -0.39 7.61
N PHE A 83 16.96 -1.25 8.63
CA PHE A 83 17.99 -1.30 9.67
C PHE A 83 19.30 -1.96 9.21
N ARG A 84 19.23 -2.93 8.31
CA ARG A 84 20.37 -3.71 7.84
C ARG A 84 21.10 -3.08 6.64
N LYS A 85 20.68 -1.93 6.16
CA LYS A 85 21.16 -1.36 4.89
C LYS A 85 22.52 -0.67 4.91
N LYS A 86 23.23 -0.62 6.04
CA LYS A 86 24.59 -0.03 6.09
C LYS A 86 25.50 -0.81 5.14
N GLY A 87 25.85 -0.18 4.00
CA GLY A 87 26.73 -0.75 2.98
C GLY A 87 26.15 -1.82 2.05
N ASN A 88 24.85 -2.20 2.22
CA ASN A 88 24.22 -3.22 1.37
C ASN A 88 23.27 -2.60 0.34
N ASN A 89 23.75 -2.50 -0.89
CA ASN A 89 22.99 -1.94 -2.01
C ASN A 89 21.76 -2.79 -2.39
N ALA A 90 21.86 -4.12 -2.31
CA ALA A 90 20.73 -5.01 -2.59
C ALA A 90 19.60 -4.79 -1.58
N ALA A 91 19.91 -4.68 -0.28
CA ALA A 91 18.91 -4.41 0.76
C ALA A 91 18.15 -3.10 0.50
N ARG A 92 18.82 -2.05 0.01
CA ARG A 92 18.19 -0.76 -0.35
C ARG A 92 17.22 -0.90 -1.54
N HIS A 93 17.57 -1.70 -2.55
CA HIS A 93 16.70 -1.97 -3.69
C HIS A 93 15.47 -2.76 -3.26
N PHE A 94 15.66 -3.81 -2.47
CA PHE A 94 14.55 -4.62 -1.94
C PHE A 94 13.64 -3.82 -1.02
N GLU A 95 14.18 -3.00 -0.10
CA GLU A 95 13.38 -2.10 0.74
C GLU A 95 12.46 -1.22 -0.11
N ASN A 96 13.03 -0.52 -1.10
CA ASN A 96 12.27 0.38 -1.96
C ASN A 96 11.17 -0.37 -2.74
N PHE A 97 11.50 -1.54 -3.30
CA PHE A 97 10.55 -2.36 -4.04
C PHE A 97 9.41 -2.86 -3.14
N LEU A 98 9.71 -3.43 -1.97
CA LEU A 98 8.71 -3.98 -1.07
C LEU A 98 7.74 -2.91 -0.55
N LEU A 99 8.24 -1.71 -0.22
CA LEU A 99 7.39 -0.59 0.19
C LEU A 99 6.51 -0.09 -0.96
N SER A 100 7.05 0.01 -2.17
CA SER A 100 6.25 0.40 -3.34
C SER A 100 5.22 -0.67 -3.70
N PHE A 101 5.57 -1.94 -3.56
CA PHE A 101 4.66 -3.05 -3.81
C PHE A 101 3.56 -3.13 -2.74
N SER A 102 3.89 -2.95 -1.46
CA SER A 102 2.88 -2.88 -0.39
C SER A 102 1.91 -1.71 -0.61
N PHE A 103 2.40 -0.57 -1.11
CA PHE A 103 1.56 0.58 -1.46
C PHE A 103 0.61 0.24 -2.61
N PHE A 104 1.12 -0.34 -3.71
CA PHE A 104 0.29 -0.79 -4.83
C PHE A 104 -0.78 -1.78 -4.35
N LEU A 105 -0.41 -2.77 -3.55
CA LEU A 105 -1.36 -3.73 -3.00
C LEU A 105 -2.42 -3.07 -2.11
N SER A 106 -2.07 -2.04 -1.34
CA SER A 106 -3.04 -1.29 -0.52
C SER A 106 -4.06 -0.52 -1.38
N LEU A 107 -3.67 -0.12 -2.60
CA LEU A 107 -4.60 0.52 -3.53
C LEU A 107 -5.64 -0.45 -4.12
N VAL A 108 -5.34 -1.75 -4.20
CA VAL A 108 -6.26 -2.75 -4.77
C VAL A 108 -7.61 -2.79 -4.02
N PRO A 109 -7.65 -3.06 -2.70
CA PRO A 109 -8.91 -3.00 -1.97
C PRO A 109 -9.49 -1.58 -1.91
N THR A 110 -8.65 -0.55 -1.89
CA THR A 110 -9.12 0.85 -1.87
C THR A 110 -9.92 1.20 -3.12
N VAL A 111 -9.42 0.84 -4.31
CA VAL A 111 -10.14 1.04 -5.58
C VAL A 111 -11.44 0.24 -5.57
N ASN A 112 -11.37 -1.04 -5.19
CA ASN A 112 -12.56 -1.89 -5.15
C ASN A 112 -13.64 -1.32 -4.22
N GLU A 113 -13.30 -1.03 -2.97
CA GLU A 113 -14.24 -0.50 -1.98
C GLU A 113 -14.78 0.89 -2.36
N THR A 114 -13.94 1.76 -2.91
CA THR A 114 -14.37 3.10 -3.32
C THR A 114 -15.34 3.01 -4.51
N PHE A 115 -14.97 2.28 -5.57
CA PHE A 115 -15.75 2.26 -6.80
C PHE A 115 -17.08 1.50 -6.66
N THR A 116 -17.13 0.49 -5.78
CA THR A 116 -18.38 -0.23 -5.52
C THR A 116 -19.30 0.44 -4.50
N ARG A 117 -18.85 1.51 -3.82
CA ARG A 117 -19.64 2.19 -2.77
C ARG A 117 -19.87 3.67 -3.02
N VAL A 118 -19.06 4.32 -3.84
CA VAL A 118 -19.11 5.78 -4.06
C VAL A 118 -19.35 6.07 -5.55
N PRO A 119 -20.23 7.03 -5.90
CA PRO A 119 -21.16 7.77 -5.02
C PRO A 119 -22.27 6.91 -4.43
N LEU A 120 -22.75 7.29 -3.27
CA LEU A 120 -23.86 6.58 -2.61
C LEU A 120 -25.11 6.57 -3.51
N GLY A 121 -25.68 5.40 -3.74
CA GLY A 121 -26.85 5.21 -4.60
C GLY A 121 -26.54 5.01 -6.09
N HIS A 122 -25.38 5.47 -6.56
CA HIS A 122 -24.93 5.31 -7.96
C HIS A 122 -23.44 4.98 -8.01
N PRO A 123 -22.99 3.82 -7.50
CA PRO A 123 -21.58 3.46 -7.46
C PRO A 123 -20.99 3.39 -8.86
N LEU A 124 -19.69 3.70 -8.98
CA LEU A 124 -18.96 3.69 -10.25
C LEU A 124 -18.80 2.29 -10.85
N ALA A 125 -18.85 1.27 -10.02
CA ALA A 125 -18.72 -0.12 -10.42
C ALA A 125 -19.77 -0.99 -9.71
N LYS A 126 -20.27 -2.02 -10.39
CA LYS A 126 -21.27 -2.95 -9.84
C LYS A 126 -20.65 -3.94 -8.85
N ASP A 127 -19.51 -4.45 -9.16
CA ASP A 127 -18.76 -5.44 -8.35
C ASP A 127 -17.27 -5.40 -8.66
N ALA A 128 -16.49 -6.22 -7.96
CA ALA A 128 -15.03 -6.31 -8.13
C ALA A 128 -14.57 -6.76 -9.54
N ASN A 129 -15.45 -7.32 -10.36
CA ASN A 129 -15.15 -7.76 -11.72
C ASN A 129 -15.44 -6.70 -12.79
N ASP A 130 -15.98 -5.57 -12.38
CA ASP A 130 -16.34 -4.47 -13.27
C ASP A 130 -15.12 -4.03 -14.11
N PRO A 131 -15.28 -3.83 -15.44
CA PRO A 131 -14.21 -3.37 -16.33
C PRO A 131 -13.53 -2.10 -15.84
N VAL A 132 -14.25 -1.17 -15.21
CA VAL A 132 -13.70 0.09 -14.69
C VAL A 132 -12.68 -0.19 -13.58
N ILE A 133 -12.96 -1.12 -12.67
CA ILE A 133 -12.01 -1.52 -11.62
C ILE A 133 -10.78 -2.19 -12.25
N LYS A 134 -10.99 -3.15 -13.15
CA LYS A 134 -9.89 -3.87 -13.82
C LYS A 134 -8.96 -2.91 -14.58
N MET A 135 -9.54 -1.97 -15.31
CA MET A 135 -8.76 -0.96 -16.05
C MET A 135 -7.98 -0.04 -15.10
N THR A 136 -8.61 0.42 -14.03
CA THR A 136 -7.96 1.26 -13.01
C THR A 136 -6.79 0.51 -12.36
N LEU A 137 -6.98 -0.75 -11.96
CA LEU A 137 -5.93 -1.58 -11.39
C LEU A 137 -4.79 -1.84 -12.40
N LEU A 138 -5.11 -2.03 -13.67
CA LEU A 138 -4.09 -2.16 -14.71
C LEU A 138 -3.24 -0.89 -14.85
N ILE A 139 -3.86 0.29 -14.86
CA ILE A 139 -3.15 1.57 -14.90
C ILE A 139 -2.24 1.71 -13.65
N LEU A 140 -2.76 1.43 -12.47
CA LEU A 140 -1.98 1.48 -11.23
C LEU A 140 -0.81 0.48 -11.24
N PHE A 141 -1.01 -0.70 -11.82
CA PHE A 141 0.06 -1.69 -11.99
C PHE A 141 1.16 -1.19 -12.95
N ILE A 142 0.78 -0.57 -14.07
CA ILE A 142 1.75 0.02 -15.01
C ILE A 142 2.54 1.14 -14.31
N LEU A 143 1.86 2.01 -13.55
CA LEU A 143 2.52 3.07 -12.77
C LEU A 143 3.46 2.49 -11.70
N PHE A 144 3.07 1.42 -11.02
CA PHE A 144 3.92 0.71 -10.07
C PHE A 144 5.17 0.15 -10.77
N MET A 145 5.03 -0.49 -11.93
CA MET A 145 6.16 -1.04 -12.68
C MET A 145 7.12 0.07 -13.14
N ALA A 146 6.60 1.13 -13.73
CA ALA A 146 7.39 2.29 -14.15
C ALA A 146 8.11 2.96 -12.97
N GLY A 147 7.40 3.16 -11.86
CA GLY A 147 7.95 3.71 -10.62
C GLY A 147 9.05 2.83 -10.02
N SER A 148 8.88 1.50 -10.04
CA SER A 148 9.88 0.54 -9.56
C SER A 148 11.16 0.57 -10.40
N VAL A 149 11.03 0.64 -11.72
CA VAL A 149 12.18 0.80 -12.64
C VAL A 149 12.89 2.14 -12.37
N PHE A 150 12.15 3.23 -12.25
CA PHE A 150 12.72 4.54 -11.92
C PHE A 150 13.49 4.51 -10.60
N GLN A 151 12.92 3.93 -9.55
CA GLN A 151 13.57 3.81 -8.24
C GLN A 151 14.84 2.96 -8.32
N PHE A 152 14.81 1.87 -9.07
CA PHE A 152 15.99 1.02 -9.29
C PHE A 152 17.13 1.80 -9.94
N ILE A 153 16.85 2.52 -11.04
CA ILE A 153 17.86 3.32 -11.76
C ILE A 153 18.40 4.43 -10.86
N ARG A 154 17.52 5.15 -10.17
CA ARG A 154 17.89 6.23 -9.25
C ARG A 154 18.79 5.72 -8.11
N GLN A 155 18.39 4.60 -7.47
CA GLN A 155 19.16 4.00 -6.38
C GLN A 155 20.54 3.53 -6.88
N LYS A 156 20.63 2.93 -8.08
CA LYS A 156 21.89 2.51 -8.69
C LYS A 156 22.84 3.70 -8.92
N LYS A 157 22.31 4.86 -9.33
CA LYS A 157 23.11 6.09 -9.47
C LYS A 157 23.63 6.58 -8.12
N LEU A 158 22.78 6.60 -7.08
CA LEU A 158 23.18 7.02 -5.73
C LEU A 158 24.25 6.11 -5.12
N ASN A 159 24.17 4.80 -5.36
CA ASN A 159 25.15 3.83 -4.87
C ASN A 159 26.55 3.96 -5.51
N LYS A 160 26.67 4.62 -6.69
CA LYS A 160 27.96 4.86 -7.35
C LYS A 160 28.70 6.09 -6.81
N ILE A 161 27.99 6.96 -6.07
CA ILE A 161 28.53 8.23 -5.54
C ILE A 161 29.00 8.07 -4.08
N GLN A 162 28.61 6.98 -3.42
CA GLN A 162 29.03 6.61 -2.06
C GLN A 162 30.16 5.59 -2.08
#